data_90f41a520afea9d23fa2c5d4da706ddc
#
_entry.id   90f41a520afea9d23fa2c5d4da706ddc
#
_cell.length_a   1.000
_cell.length_b   1.000
_cell.length_c   1.000
_cell.angle_alpha   90.00
_cell.angle_beta   90.00
_cell.angle_gamma   90.00
#
_symmetry.space_group_name_H-M   'P 1'
#
loop_
_entity.id
_entity.type
_entity.pdbx_description
1 polymer ?
#
loop_
_entity_poly.entity_id
_entity_poly.type
_entity_poly.pdbx_seq_one_letter_code
_entity_poly.pdbx_strand_id
1 'polypeptide(L)'
;MHPNQQTIENFYAAFARLDADAMARCYAQDAVFDDEVFSLRGKREVTGMWRMLCQATQAKDTDVWKLQFRDVQADAAGGKAHWDAHYRFGSTGRIVDNSIDARFTFDPQGQIASHRDSFDFWSWSRQALGTPGYLLGWTSVLRDKVRAQADASLRKFLAREAA
;
A
#
# COMPACT_ATOMS: atom_id res chain seq x y z
N MET A 1 11.89 -4.43 -22.52
CA MET A 1 11.38 -4.24 -21.14
C MET A 1 12.07 -5.23 -20.22
N HIS A 2 12.63 -4.76 -19.12
CA HIS A 2 13.25 -5.64 -18.13
C HIS A 2 12.17 -6.46 -17.40
N PRO A 3 12.40 -7.76 -17.08
CA PRO A 3 11.39 -8.57 -16.36
C PRO A 3 10.89 -7.95 -15.06
N ASN A 4 11.76 -7.29 -14.30
CA ASN A 4 11.40 -6.59 -13.07
C ASN A 4 10.42 -5.43 -13.31
N GLN A 5 10.50 -4.74 -14.43
CA GLN A 5 9.53 -3.72 -14.82
C GLN A 5 8.14 -4.36 -15.03
N GLN A 6 8.10 -5.50 -15.70
CA GLN A 6 6.85 -6.25 -15.88
C GLN A 6 6.23 -6.68 -14.54
N THR A 7 7.07 -7.05 -13.57
CA THR A 7 6.59 -7.38 -12.21
C THR A 7 5.89 -6.19 -11.56
N ILE A 8 6.46 -4.98 -11.65
CA ILE A 8 5.83 -3.76 -11.13
C ILE A 8 4.50 -3.47 -11.84
N GLU A 9 4.49 -3.55 -13.18
CA GLU A 9 3.28 -3.31 -13.97
C GLU A 9 2.17 -4.32 -13.64
N ASN A 10 2.53 -5.59 -13.50
CA ASN A 10 1.59 -6.65 -13.09
C ASN A 10 1.01 -6.39 -11.70
N PHE A 11 1.85 -5.94 -10.76
CA PHE A 11 1.42 -5.60 -9.41
C PHE A 11 0.38 -4.48 -9.41
N TYR A 12 0.65 -3.35 -10.08
CA TYR A 12 -0.30 -2.23 -10.10
C TYR A 12 -1.55 -2.52 -10.93
N ALA A 13 -1.42 -3.26 -12.02
CA ALA A 13 -2.57 -3.71 -12.80
C ALA A 13 -3.50 -4.61 -11.96
N ALA A 14 -2.93 -5.48 -11.12
CA ALA A 14 -3.69 -6.29 -10.18
C ALA A 14 -4.35 -5.43 -9.10
N PHE A 15 -3.62 -4.47 -8.54
CA PHE A 15 -4.13 -3.57 -7.50
C PHE A 15 -5.27 -2.68 -8.03
N ALA A 16 -5.17 -2.19 -9.25
CA ALA A 16 -6.24 -1.38 -9.86
C ALA A 16 -7.58 -2.13 -9.92
N ARG A 17 -7.55 -3.45 -10.12
CA ARG A 17 -8.76 -4.30 -10.13
C ARG A 17 -9.01 -5.02 -8.78
N LEU A 18 -8.26 -4.66 -7.72
CA LEU A 18 -8.38 -5.22 -6.37
C LEU A 18 -8.15 -6.74 -6.30
N ASP A 19 -7.27 -7.26 -7.14
CA ASP A 19 -6.88 -8.67 -7.20
C ASP A 19 -5.69 -8.93 -6.26
N ALA A 20 -5.99 -9.12 -4.98
CA ALA A 20 -4.96 -9.30 -3.95
C ALA A 20 -4.11 -10.56 -4.17
N ASP A 21 -4.68 -11.62 -4.75
CA ASP A 21 -3.95 -12.85 -5.04
C ASP A 21 -2.91 -12.65 -6.16
N ALA A 22 -3.27 -11.90 -7.21
CA ALA A 22 -2.33 -11.53 -8.26
C ALA A 22 -1.22 -10.61 -7.71
N MET A 23 -1.55 -9.66 -6.82
CA MET A 23 -0.56 -8.84 -6.13
C MET A 23 0.40 -9.69 -5.30
N ALA A 24 -0.11 -10.67 -4.57
CA ALA A 24 0.68 -11.57 -3.72
C ALA A 24 1.71 -12.39 -4.52
N ARG A 25 1.39 -12.78 -5.74
CA ARG A 25 2.33 -13.51 -6.61
C ARG A 25 3.56 -12.69 -7.02
N CYS A 26 3.47 -11.37 -6.93
CA CYS A 26 4.61 -10.49 -7.25
C CYS A 26 5.66 -10.42 -6.14
N TYR A 27 5.36 -10.86 -4.91
CA TYR A 27 6.26 -10.73 -3.76
C TYR A 27 7.05 -11.99 -3.47
N ALA A 28 8.33 -11.79 -3.10
CA ALA A 28 9.19 -12.83 -2.54
C ALA A 28 8.73 -13.26 -1.14
N GLN A 29 9.13 -14.45 -0.70
CA GLN A 29 8.72 -15.01 0.60
C GLN A 29 9.18 -14.18 1.80
N ASP A 30 10.35 -13.57 1.71
CA ASP A 30 10.96 -12.71 2.72
C ASP A 30 10.77 -11.21 2.43
N ALA A 31 9.81 -10.86 1.59
CA ALA A 31 9.54 -9.48 1.19
C ALA A 31 9.31 -8.56 2.40
N VAL A 32 9.74 -7.32 2.24
CA VAL A 32 9.51 -6.25 3.22
C VAL A 32 8.77 -5.10 2.56
N PHE A 33 7.91 -4.44 3.35
CA PHE A 33 7.16 -3.26 2.92
C PHE A 33 7.27 -2.17 3.97
N ASP A 34 7.59 -0.96 3.54
CA ASP A 34 7.61 0.22 4.40
C ASP A 34 6.90 1.39 3.72
N ASP A 35 6.02 2.06 4.43
CA ASP A 35 5.47 3.34 4.05
C ASP A 35 5.32 4.27 5.27
N GLU A 36 4.58 5.35 5.15
CA GLU A 36 4.37 6.30 6.25
C GLU A 36 3.53 5.70 7.40
N VAL A 37 2.81 4.61 7.13
CA VAL A 37 1.87 3.98 8.08
C VAL A 37 2.35 2.60 8.52
N PHE A 38 2.79 1.75 7.59
CA PHE A 38 3.17 0.36 7.84
C PHE A 38 4.68 0.13 7.77
N SER A 39 5.17 -0.81 8.57
CA SER A 39 6.51 -1.39 8.47
C SER A 39 6.37 -2.90 8.66
N LEU A 40 6.39 -3.66 7.57
CA LEU A 40 6.01 -5.06 7.51
C LEU A 40 7.16 -5.94 7.06
N ARG A 41 7.25 -7.13 7.61
CA ARG A 41 8.31 -8.09 7.32
C ARG A 41 7.73 -9.46 7.03
N GLY A 42 8.11 -10.00 5.86
CA GLY A 42 7.66 -11.30 5.37
C GLY A 42 6.38 -11.22 4.52
N LYS A 43 6.28 -12.14 3.57
CA LYS A 43 5.18 -12.18 2.60
C LYS A 43 3.81 -12.22 3.26
N ARG A 44 3.67 -12.95 4.38
CA ARG A 44 2.39 -13.07 5.08
C ARG A 44 1.86 -11.70 5.54
N GLU A 45 2.72 -10.88 6.15
CA GLU A 45 2.32 -9.54 6.62
C GLU A 45 2.05 -8.61 5.45
N VAL A 46 2.96 -8.57 4.47
CA VAL A 46 2.85 -7.66 3.32
C VAL A 46 1.59 -7.97 2.50
N THR A 47 1.39 -9.21 2.14
CA THR A 47 0.22 -9.61 1.34
C THR A 47 -1.07 -9.57 2.13
N GLY A 48 -1.00 -9.80 3.45
CA GLY A 48 -2.14 -9.63 4.37
C GLY A 48 -2.64 -8.19 4.40
N MET A 49 -1.74 -7.22 4.42
CA MET A 49 -2.11 -5.79 4.32
C MET A 49 -2.88 -5.52 3.02
N TRP A 50 -2.37 -5.97 1.88
CA TRP A 50 -3.05 -5.77 0.60
C TRP A 50 -4.40 -6.49 0.54
N ARG A 51 -4.51 -7.71 1.07
CA ARG A 51 -5.81 -8.40 1.17
C ARG A 51 -6.80 -7.63 2.02
N MET A 52 -6.37 -7.12 3.16
CA MET A 52 -7.21 -6.31 4.04
C MET A 52 -7.75 -5.07 3.31
N LEU A 53 -6.89 -4.32 2.62
CA LEU A 53 -7.28 -3.13 1.86
C LEU A 53 -8.20 -3.48 0.69
N CYS A 54 -7.88 -4.51 -0.08
CA CYS A 54 -8.69 -4.94 -1.22
C CYS A 54 -10.08 -5.40 -0.76
N GLN A 55 -10.17 -6.21 0.29
CA GLN A 55 -11.45 -6.70 0.81
C GLN A 55 -12.33 -5.57 1.35
N ALA A 56 -11.74 -4.63 2.08
CA ALA A 56 -12.47 -3.46 2.59
C ALA A 56 -13.05 -2.60 1.45
N THR A 57 -12.28 -2.42 0.39
CA THR A 57 -12.73 -1.65 -0.79
C THR A 57 -13.80 -2.40 -1.58
N GLN A 58 -13.60 -3.70 -1.82
CA GLN A 58 -14.57 -4.55 -2.54
C GLN A 58 -15.92 -4.64 -1.83
N ALA A 59 -15.93 -4.56 -0.51
CA ALA A 59 -17.16 -4.71 0.28
C ALA A 59 -18.18 -3.58 0.02
N LYS A 60 -17.72 -2.34 -0.27
CA LYS A 60 -18.65 -1.19 -0.35
C LYS A 60 -18.18 0.02 -1.16
N ASP A 61 -16.96 0.02 -1.67
CA ASP A 61 -16.34 1.23 -2.26
C ASP A 61 -15.78 1.01 -3.67
N THR A 62 -16.22 0.00 -4.40
CA THR A 62 -15.75 -0.29 -5.78
C THR A 62 -16.07 0.82 -6.76
N ASP A 63 -17.12 1.58 -6.54
CA ASP A 63 -17.52 2.74 -7.35
C ASP A 63 -16.64 3.98 -7.10
N VAL A 64 -16.00 4.04 -5.93
CA VAL A 64 -15.10 5.14 -5.54
C VAL A 64 -13.65 4.83 -5.93
N TRP A 65 -13.23 3.57 -5.81
CA TRP A 65 -11.84 3.13 -6.03
C TRP A 65 -11.35 3.45 -7.44
N LYS A 66 -10.23 4.18 -7.51
CA LYS A 66 -9.48 4.39 -8.75
C LYS A 66 -7.99 4.38 -8.44
N LEU A 67 -7.23 3.67 -9.26
CA LEU A 67 -5.78 3.65 -9.21
C LEU A 67 -5.22 3.87 -10.60
N GLN A 68 -4.27 4.79 -10.71
CA GLN A 68 -3.48 5.01 -11.92
C GLN A 68 -2.00 4.92 -11.55
N PHE A 69 -1.19 4.37 -12.45
CA PHE A 69 0.25 4.29 -12.25
C PHE A 69 1.00 4.70 -13.51
N ARG A 70 2.20 5.23 -13.32
CA ARG A 70 3.05 5.75 -14.40
C ARG A 70 4.52 5.71 -14.01
N ASP A 71 5.38 6.08 -14.94
CA ASP A 71 6.82 6.24 -14.74
C ASP A 71 7.49 4.97 -14.21
N VAL A 72 6.98 3.81 -14.62
CA VAL A 72 7.52 2.51 -14.23
C VAL A 72 8.85 2.29 -14.93
N GLN A 73 9.90 2.12 -14.15
CA GLN A 73 11.26 1.83 -14.61
C GLN A 73 11.87 0.79 -13.70
N ALA A 74 12.53 -0.20 -14.26
CA ALA A 74 13.30 -1.17 -13.49
C ALA A 74 14.42 -1.79 -14.31
N ASP A 75 15.45 -2.22 -13.59
CA ASP A 75 16.59 -2.99 -14.08
C ASP A 75 16.98 -4.05 -13.04
N ALA A 76 18.17 -4.63 -13.17
CA ALA A 76 18.66 -5.63 -12.22
C ALA A 76 18.95 -5.05 -10.83
N ALA A 77 19.22 -3.74 -10.73
CA ALA A 77 19.55 -3.08 -9.46
C ALA A 77 18.30 -2.68 -8.64
N GLY A 78 17.17 -2.46 -9.31
CA GLY A 78 15.94 -2.07 -8.63
C GLY A 78 14.89 -1.48 -9.55
N GLY A 79 13.87 -0.88 -8.96
CA GLY A 79 12.78 -0.27 -9.72
C GLY A 79 12.11 0.88 -9.00
N LYS A 80 11.34 1.64 -9.76
CA LYS A 80 10.51 2.74 -9.27
C LYS A 80 9.22 2.82 -10.06
N ALA A 81 8.22 3.42 -9.44
CA ALA A 81 6.96 3.78 -10.08
C ALA A 81 6.34 4.97 -9.34
N HIS A 82 5.43 5.65 -9.99
CA HIS A 82 4.53 6.60 -9.36
C HIS A 82 3.10 6.10 -9.49
N TRP A 83 2.29 6.24 -8.44
CA TRP A 83 0.89 5.86 -8.49
C TRP A 83 0.01 6.83 -7.70
N ASP A 84 -1.21 7.00 -8.18
CA ASP A 84 -2.22 7.84 -7.58
C ASP A 84 -3.44 6.98 -7.24
N ALA A 85 -3.93 7.11 -6.01
CA ALA A 85 -5.11 6.39 -5.52
C ALA A 85 -6.20 7.35 -5.09
N HIS A 86 -7.42 7.08 -5.53
CA HIS A 86 -8.63 7.75 -5.10
C HIS A 86 -9.51 6.74 -4.37
N TYR A 87 -9.78 6.97 -3.08
CA TYR A 87 -10.49 5.99 -2.26
C TYR A 87 -11.19 6.62 -1.06
N ARG A 88 -12.07 5.86 -0.44
CA ARG A 88 -12.71 6.21 0.82
C ARG A 88 -11.92 5.66 1.99
N PHE A 89 -11.53 6.52 2.93
CA PHE A 89 -10.89 6.09 4.16
C PHE A 89 -11.93 5.50 5.12
N GLY A 90 -11.81 4.21 5.46
CA GLY A 90 -12.85 3.45 6.14
C GLY A 90 -13.23 3.97 7.51
N SER A 91 -12.28 4.49 8.31
CA SER A 91 -12.52 4.97 9.66
C SER A 91 -13.36 6.24 9.73
N THR A 92 -13.28 7.12 8.73
CA THR A 92 -13.97 8.42 8.72
C THR A 92 -15.00 8.57 7.61
N GLY A 93 -14.94 7.70 6.60
CA GLY A 93 -15.76 7.81 5.39
C GLY A 93 -15.32 8.93 4.43
N ARG A 94 -14.21 9.60 4.72
CA ARG A 94 -13.72 10.72 3.89
C ARG A 94 -13.01 10.22 2.64
N ILE A 95 -13.12 10.97 1.56
CA ILE A 95 -12.42 10.70 0.31
C ILE A 95 -10.97 11.19 0.41
N VAL A 96 -10.05 10.35 -0.06
CA VAL A 96 -8.61 10.63 -0.12
C VAL A 96 -8.14 10.50 -1.57
N ASP A 97 -7.40 11.51 -2.02
CA ASP A 97 -6.57 11.47 -3.21
C ASP A 97 -5.12 11.46 -2.74
N ASN A 98 -4.44 10.34 -2.93
CA ASN A 98 -3.07 10.15 -2.48
C ASN A 98 -2.14 9.92 -3.66
N SER A 99 -1.00 10.60 -3.66
CA SER A 99 0.03 10.53 -4.70
C SER A 99 1.29 9.93 -4.08
N ILE A 100 1.76 8.82 -4.61
CA ILE A 100 2.74 7.95 -3.97
C ILE A 100 3.91 7.66 -4.93
N ASP A 101 5.13 7.82 -4.44
CA ASP A 101 6.35 7.37 -5.10
C ASP A 101 6.79 6.03 -4.51
N ALA A 102 6.95 5.04 -5.36
CA ALA A 102 7.33 3.68 -4.98
C ALA A 102 8.74 3.34 -5.43
N ARG A 103 9.47 2.61 -4.58
CA ARG A 103 10.78 2.03 -4.89
C ARG A 103 10.78 0.54 -4.56
N PHE A 104 11.49 -0.22 -5.39
CA PHE A 104 11.52 -1.67 -5.33
C PHE A 104 12.93 -2.22 -5.43
N THR A 105 13.18 -3.34 -4.75
CA THR A 105 14.27 -4.27 -5.08
C THR A 105 13.67 -5.64 -5.37
N PHE A 106 14.44 -6.49 -6.04
CA PHE A 106 13.97 -7.79 -6.50
C PHE A 106 14.91 -8.89 -6.07
N ASP A 107 14.37 -10.08 -5.89
CA ASP A 107 15.16 -11.30 -5.73
C ASP A 107 15.67 -11.81 -7.10
N PRO A 108 16.52 -12.84 -7.11
CA PRO A 108 17.03 -13.42 -8.38
C PRO A 108 15.93 -14.00 -9.28
N GLN A 109 14.74 -14.27 -8.75
CA GLN A 109 13.59 -14.78 -9.50
C GLN A 109 12.70 -13.64 -10.06
N GLY A 110 13.08 -12.38 -9.82
CA GLY A 110 12.31 -11.22 -10.27
C GLY A 110 11.07 -10.92 -9.43
N GLN A 111 10.99 -11.48 -8.22
CA GLN A 111 9.93 -11.15 -7.27
C GLN A 111 10.35 -9.97 -6.40
N ILE A 112 9.39 -9.17 -5.95
CA ILE A 112 9.63 -7.99 -5.12
C ILE A 112 10.19 -8.43 -3.75
N ALA A 113 11.44 -8.07 -3.48
CA ALA A 113 12.10 -8.32 -2.21
C ALA A 113 11.90 -7.17 -1.22
N SER A 114 11.90 -5.93 -1.70
CA SER A 114 11.51 -4.77 -0.90
C SER A 114 10.61 -3.83 -1.69
N HIS A 115 9.65 -3.23 -1.00
CA HIS A 115 8.74 -2.24 -1.53
C HIS A 115 8.65 -1.09 -0.54
N ARG A 116 8.98 0.11 -0.97
CA ARG A 116 8.89 1.32 -0.16
C ARG A 116 8.02 2.34 -0.86
N ASP A 117 6.95 2.74 -0.21
CA ASP A 117 6.07 3.82 -0.64
C ASP A 117 6.35 5.09 0.17
N SER A 118 6.36 6.23 -0.50
CA SER A 118 6.53 7.54 0.12
C SER A 118 5.43 8.48 -0.34
N PHE A 119 4.74 9.10 0.61
CA PHE A 119 3.70 10.10 0.35
C PHE A 119 3.71 11.17 1.44
N ASP A 120 3.07 12.32 1.17
CA ASP A 120 2.92 13.40 2.15
C ASP A 120 1.87 13.02 3.20
N PHE A 121 2.33 12.56 4.37
CA PHE A 121 1.46 12.16 5.47
C PHE A 121 0.57 13.30 5.97
N TRP A 122 1.06 14.54 5.99
CA TRP A 122 0.24 15.68 6.39
C TRP A 122 -0.90 15.93 5.41
N SER A 123 -0.61 15.92 4.10
CA SER A 123 -1.65 16.02 3.07
C SER A 123 -2.67 14.88 3.18
N TRP A 124 -2.19 13.65 3.35
CA TRP A 124 -3.05 12.50 3.57
C TRP A 124 -3.93 12.66 4.81
N SER A 125 -3.35 13.04 5.94
CA SER A 125 -4.07 13.16 7.23
C SER A 125 -5.14 14.24 7.22
N ARG A 126 -4.92 15.33 6.50
CA ARG A 126 -5.94 16.38 6.31
C ARG A 126 -7.16 15.84 5.57
N GLN A 127 -6.94 15.05 4.54
CA GLN A 127 -8.01 14.45 3.75
C GLN A 127 -8.72 13.33 4.54
N ALA A 128 -7.96 12.40 5.09
CA ALA A 128 -8.47 11.20 5.75
C ALA A 128 -9.13 11.47 7.10
N LEU A 129 -8.56 12.36 7.91
CA LEU A 129 -8.95 12.60 9.30
C LEU A 129 -9.68 13.93 9.50
N GLY A 130 -9.61 14.86 8.57
CA GLY A 130 -10.21 16.19 8.69
C GLY A 130 -9.49 17.06 9.72
N THR A 131 -10.22 17.68 10.66
CA THR A 131 -9.69 18.63 11.64
C THR A 131 -8.45 18.13 12.42
N PRO A 132 -8.39 16.92 12.96
CA PRO A 132 -7.16 16.41 13.59
C PRO A 132 -5.97 16.39 12.66
N GLY A 133 -6.16 16.09 11.38
CA GLY A 133 -5.12 16.11 10.36
C GLY A 133 -4.59 17.51 10.10
N TYR A 134 -5.45 18.52 10.05
CA TYR A 134 -5.06 19.93 9.90
C TYR A 134 -4.22 20.43 11.07
N LEU A 135 -4.61 20.08 12.30
CA LEU A 135 -3.99 20.59 13.51
C LEU A 135 -2.74 19.82 13.93
N LEU A 136 -2.70 18.51 13.73
CA LEU A 136 -1.70 17.60 14.30
C LEU A 136 -1.00 16.73 13.26
N GLY A 137 -1.40 16.76 11.99
CA GLY A 137 -0.91 15.84 10.96
C GLY A 137 0.59 15.99 10.64
N TRP A 138 1.19 17.12 10.99
CA TRP A 138 2.63 17.35 10.88
C TRP A 138 3.43 16.81 12.09
N THR A 139 2.73 16.33 13.12
CA THR A 139 3.36 15.86 14.36
C THR A 139 3.61 14.35 14.32
N SER A 140 4.66 13.89 15.02
CA SER A 140 4.93 12.47 15.22
C SER A 140 3.83 11.80 16.06
N VAL A 141 3.18 12.54 16.96
CA VAL A 141 2.13 12.01 17.83
C VAL A 141 0.95 11.45 17.02
N LEU A 142 0.44 12.21 16.03
CA LEU A 142 -0.65 11.73 15.19
C LEU A 142 -0.20 10.59 14.27
N ARG A 143 1.00 10.69 13.70
CA ARG A 143 1.58 9.64 12.87
C ARG A 143 1.71 8.33 13.64
N ASP A 144 2.25 8.37 14.85
CA ASP A 144 2.43 7.18 15.70
C ASP A 144 1.09 6.56 16.08
N LYS A 145 0.08 7.39 16.35
CA LYS A 145 -1.29 6.91 16.63
C LYS A 145 -1.91 6.21 15.42
N VAL A 146 -1.79 6.78 14.23
CA VAL A 146 -2.28 6.18 12.99
C VAL A 146 -1.55 4.86 12.72
N ARG A 147 -0.23 4.82 12.88
CA ARG A 147 0.58 3.61 12.72
C ARG A 147 0.15 2.50 13.69
N ALA A 148 -0.03 2.82 14.95
CA ALA A 148 -0.46 1.86 15.97
C ALA A 148 -1.86 1.30 15.66
N GLN A 149 -2.79 2.12 15.23
CA GLN A 149 -4.14 1.70 14.86
C GLN A 149 -4.15 0.82 13.61
N ALA A 150 -3.35 1.18 12.61
CA ALA A 150 -3.21 0.40 11.37
C ALA A 150 -2.60 -0.99 11.65
N ASP A 151 -1.54 -1.04 12.47
CA ASP A 151 -0.92 -2.32 12.87
C ASP A 151 -1.89 -3.20 13.65
N ALA A 152 -2.63 -2.64 14.60
CA ALA A 152 -3.64 -3.38 15.35
C ALA A 152 -4.74 -3.96 14.45
N SER A 153 -5.19 -3.20 13.46
CA SER A 153 -6.17 -3.66 12.47
C SER A 153 -5.62 -4.81 11.62
N LEU A 154 -4.38 -4.71 11.18
CA LEU A 154 -3.72 -5.76 10.41
C LEU A 154 -3.54 -7.04 11.24
N ARG A 155 -3.07 -6.94 12.50
CA ARG A 155 -2.91 -8.09 13.39
C ARG A 155 -4.24 -8.82 13.62
N LYS A 156 -5.31 -8.08 13.79
CA LYS A 156 -6.66 -8.62 13.91
C LYS A 156 -7.13 -9.33 12.64
N PHE A 157 -6.86 -8.74 11.49
CA PHE A 157 -7.16 -9.35 10.19
C PHE A 157 -6.40 -10.67 9.98
N LEU A 158 -5.09 -10.67 10.22
CA LEU A 158 -4.25 -11.87 10.08
C LEU A 158 -4.67 -12.99 11.04
N ALA A 159 -5.06 -12.64 12.27
CA ALA A 159 -5.56 -13.61 13.23
C ALA A 159 -6.86 -14.28 12.78
N ARG A 160 -7.76 -13.54 12.12
CA ARG A 160 -9.00 -14.10 11.54
C ARG A 160 -8.73 -15.03 10.38
N GLU A 161 -7.76 -14.72 9.53
CA GLU A 161 -7.37 -15.58 8.41
C GLU A 161 -6.76 -16.92 8.88
N ALA A 162 -6.10 -16.93 10.02
CA ALA A 162 -5.46 -18.12 10.59
C ALA A 162 -6.45 -19.04 11.36
N ALA A 163 -7.65 -18.54 11.65
CA ALA A 163 -8.69 -19.30 12.35
C ALA A 163 -9.55 -20.10 11.38
#